data_df2ac67896ce0349b6b4391a97ba372e
#
_entry.id   df2ac67896ce0349b6b4391a97ba372e
#
_cell.length_a   1.000
_cell.length_b   1.000
_cell.length_c   1.000
_cell.angle_alpha   90.00
_cell.angle_beta   90.00
_cell.angle_gamma   90.00
#
_symmetry.space_group_name_H-M   'P 1'
#
loop_
_entity.id
_entity.type
_entity.pdbx_description
1 polymer ?
#
loop_
_entity_poly.entity_id
_entity_poly.type
_entity_poly.pdbx_seq_one_letter_code
_entity_poly.pdbx_strand_id
1 'polypeptide(L)'
;MARVKRGVTARRRHKKVLKLAKGYYGARSRVYRVAVQAVTKAGQYAYRDRRAKKRVFRALWIARINAQSRANGMTYSQFIAGLKKANIVVDRRVMADLAVHDKPAFAALVTQAKAGLGV
;
A
#
# COMPACT_ATOMS: atom_id res chain seq x y z
N MET A 1 -20.16 34.92 40.92
CA MET A 1 -19.11 34.15 40.24
C MET A 1 -19.75 33.23 39.19
N ALA A 2 -19.25 33.25 37.95
CA ALA A 2 -19.77 32.41 36.90
C ALA A 2 -19.40 30.93 37.16
N ARG A 3 -20.41 30.06 37.02
CA ARG A 3 -20.18 28.61 37.16
C ARG A 3 -19.78 28.04 35.82
N VAL A 4 -18.63 27.38 35.79
CA VAL A 4 -18.13 26.70 34.58
C VAL A 4 -18.75 25.31 34.50
N LYS A 5 -19.51 25.07 33.47
CA LYS A 5 -20.14 23.76 33.20
C LYS A 5 -19.40 23.08 32.07
N ARG A 6 -19.12 21.81 32.21
CA ARG A 6 -18.35 21.03 31.23
C ARG A 6 -19.20 20.30 30.20
N GLY A 7 -20.51 20.46 30.25
CA GLY A 7 -21.43 19.80 29.32
C GLY A 7 -21.21 20.17 27.88
N VAL A 8 -20.96 21.42 27.58
CA VAL A 8 -20.67 21.91 26.22
C VAL A 8 -19.38 21.30 25.68
N THR A 9 -18.34 21.28 26.51
CA THR A 9 -17.03 20.72 26.12
C THR A 9 -17.14 19.22 25.83
N ALA A 10 -17.83 18.49 26.71
CA ALA A 10 -18.03 17.05 26.53
C ALA A 10 -18.80 16.75 25.26
N ARG A 11 -19.87 17.51 24.98
CA ARG A 11 -20.69 17.34 23.78
C ARG A 11 -19.85 17.55 22.51
N ARG A 12 -18.99 18.56 22.51
CA ARG A 12 -18.09 18.84 21.37
C ARG A 12 -17.16 17.66 21.10
N ARG A 13 -16.58 17.09 22.16
CA ARG A 13 -15.72 15.92 22.04
C ARG A 13 -16.46 14.73 21.49
N HIS A 14 -17.68 14.50 21.99
CA HIS A 14 -18.52 13.39 21.53
C HIS A 14 -18.91 13.55 20.07
N LYS A 15 -19.31 14.74 19.65
CA LYS A 15 -19.68 15.01 18.27
C LYS A 15 -18.50 14.83 17.31
N LYS A 16 -17.30 15.18 17.75
CA LYS A 16 -16.10 15.00 16.94
C LYS A 16 -15.85 13.52 16.62
N VAL A 17 -16.01 12.66 17.62
CA VAL A 17 -15.84 11.21 17.44
C VAL A 17 -16.97 10.65 16.56
N LEU A 18 -18.23 11.05 16.83
CA LEU A 18 -19.39 10.59 16.07
C LEU A 18 -19.31 11.01 14.60
N LYS A 19 -18.74 12.18 14.32
CA LYS A 19 -18.51 12.62 12.95
C LYS A 19 -17.57 11.67 12.20
N LEU A 20 -16.53 11.20 12.86
CA LEU A 20 -15.59 10.22 12.29
C LEU A 20 -16.25 8.85 12.10
N ALA A 21 -17.30 8.56 12.87
CA ALA A 21 -17.98 7.26 12.82
C ALA A 21 -19.18 7.24 11.86
N LYS A 22 -19.40 8.32 11.09
CA LYS A 22 -20.50 8.36 10.11
C LYS A 22 -20.39 7.22 9.13
N GLY A 23 -21.52 6.56 8.86
CA GLY A 23 -21.58 5.43 7.95
C GLY A 23 -21.29 4.08 8.60
N TYR A 24 -20.91 4.05 9.87
CA TYR A 24 -20.67 2.79 10.58
C TYR A 24 -22.01 2.12 10.90
N TYR A 25 -21.99 0.80 10.96
CA TYR A 25 -23.19 -0.01 11.12
C TYR A 25 -23.78 0.13 12.53
N GLY A 26 -25.08 0.35 12.60
CA GLY A 26 -25.87 0.33 13.84
C GLY A 26 -25.39 1.30 14.90
N ALA A 27 -25.23 0.82 16.12
CA ALA A 27 -24.84 1.62 17.28
C ALA A 27 -23.44 2.24 17.14
N ARG A 28 -22.60 1.70 16.29
CA ARG A 28 -21.24 2.21 16.07
C ARG A 28 -21.22 3.61 15.50
N SER A 29 -22.29 4.04 14.82
CA SER A 29 -22.42 5.40 14.29
C SER A 29 -23.26 6.31 15.18
N ARG A 30 -23.94 5.78 16.20
CA ARG A 30 -24.94 6.50 16.99
C ARG A 30 -24.62 6.61 18.47
N VAL A 31 -24.13 5.52 19.08
CA VAL A 31 -23.83 5.46 20.52
C VAL A 31 -22.37 5.82 20.73
N TYR A 32 -22.10 6.88 21.50
CA TYR A 32 -20.75 7.39 21.69
C TYR A 32 -19.78 6.33 22.20
N ARG A 33 -20.17 5.57 23.24
CA ARG A 33 -19.30 4.54 23.83
C ARG A 33 -18.84 3.52 22.78
N VAL A 34 -19.76 3.06 21.97
CA VAL A 34 -19.46 2.09 20.89
C VAL A 34 -18.70 2.77 19.75
N ALA A 35 -19.07 4.01 19.43
CA ALA A 35 -18.43 4.79 18.37
C ALA A 35 -16.95 5.05 18.70
N VAL A 36 -16.63 5.37 19.95
CA VAL A 36 -15.23 5.57 20.39
C VAL A 36 -14.41 4.30 20.15
N GLN A 37 -14.95 3.15 20.54
CA GLN A 37 -14.26 1.88 20.32
C GLN A 37 -14.06 1.58 18.83
N ALA A 38 -15.08 1.83 18.03
CA ALA A 38 -15.03 1.60 16.60
C ALA A 38 -14.01 2.51 15.91
N VAL A 39 -14.00 3.81 16.25
CA VAL A 39 -13.06 4.78 15.69
C VAL A 39 -11.63 4.48 16.12
N THR A 40 -11.43 4.10 17.39
CA THR A 40 -10.12 3.72 17.92
C THR A 40 -9.59 2.50 17.17
N LYS A 41 -10.44 1.50 16.99
CA LYS A 41 -10.05 0.28 16.26
C LYS A 41 -9.76 0.57 14.79
N ALA A 42 -10.56 1.43 14.17
CA ALA A 42 -10.34 1.89 12.80
C ALA A 42 -8.97 2.56 12.66
N GLY A 43 -8.59 3.39 13.63
CA GLY A 43 -7.27 4.02 13.66
C GLY A 43 -6.13 3.02 13.78
N GLN A 44 -6.30 2.00 14.63
CA GLN A 44 -5.32 0.93 14.80
C GLN A 44 -5.16 0.12 13.51
N TYR A 45 -6.27 -0.22 12.87
CA TYR A 45 -6.26 -0.92 11.59
C TYR A 45 -5.62 -0.08 10.50
N ALA A 46 -5.92 1.23 10.46
CA ALA A 46 -5.31 2.13 9.50
C ALA A 46 -3.79 2.19 9.65
N TYR A 47 -3.30 2.28 10.89
CA TYR A 47 -1.86 2.27 11.18
C TYR A 47 -1.22 0.98 10.70
N ARG A 48 -1.79 -0.16 11.10
CA ARG A 48 -1.29 -1.49 10.70
C ARG A 48 -1.29 -1.65 9.18
N ASP A 49 -2.39 -1.28 8.53
CA ASP A 49 -2.60 -1.54 7.11
C ASP A 49 -1.81 -0.58 6.22
N ARG A 50 -1.44 0.61 6.70
CA ARG A 50 -0.50 1.45 5.96
C ARG A 50 0.86 0.77 5.82
N ARG A 51 1.27 0.00 6.81
CA ARG A 51 2.51 -0.78 6.75
C ARG A 51 2.34 -2.05 5.92
N ALA A 52 1.21 -2.73 6.08
CA ALA A 52 0.86 -3.90 5.28
C ALA A 52 0.69 -3.55 3.80
N LYS A 53 0.17 -2.37 3.49
CA LYS A 53 -0.02 -1.89 2.12
C LYS A 53 1.28 -1.91 1.32
N LYS A 54 2.38 -1.48 1.93
CA LYS A 54 3.69 -1.48 1.28
C LYS A 54 4.10 -2.89 0.86
N ARG A 55 3.88 -3.87 1.73
CA ARG A 55 4.20 -5.28 1.45
C ARG A 55 3.31 -5.85 0.36
N VAL A 56 2.02 -5.52 0.41
CA VAL A 56 1.04 -6.00 -0.57
C VAL A 56 1.37 -5.46 -1.96
N PHE A 57 1.66 -4.18 -2.07
CA PHE A 57 2.01 -3.58 -3.36
C PHE A 57 3.34 -4.10 -3.88
N ARG A 58 4.32 -4.29 -3.01
CA ARG A 58 5.60 -4.88 -3.44
C ARG A 58 5.40 -6.29 -3.98
N ALA A 59 4.58 -7.11 -3.33
CA ALA A 59 4.25 -8.45 -3.81
C ALA A 59 3.56 -8.40 -5.17
N LEU A 60 2.65 -7.46 -5.37
CA LEU A 60 1.96 -7.25 -6.65
C LEU A 60 2.96 -6.86 -7.76
N TRP A 61 3.87 -5.92 -7.48
CA TRP A 61 4.88 -5.51 -8.44
C TRP A 61 5.77 -6.68 -8.84
N ILE A 62 6.20 -7.47 -7.85
CA ILE A 62 7.03 -8.66 -8.08
C ILE A 62 6.28 -9.67 -8.97
N ALA A 63 4.99 -9.88 -8.70
CA ALA A 63 4.17 -10.80 -9.50
C ALA A 63 4.09 -10.35 -10.95
N ARG A 64 3.86 -9.07 -11.19
CA ARG A 64 3.79 -8.50 -12.54
C ARG A 64 5.12 -8.58 -13.27
N ILE A 65 6.21 -8.24 -12.59
CA ILE A 65 7.56 -8.33 -13.15
C ILE A 65 7.89 -9.77 -13.49
N ASN A 66 7.58 -10.72 -12.59
CA ASN A 66 7.84 -12.13 -12.80
C ASN A 66 7.08 -12.67 -14.01
N ALA A 67 5.79 -12.33 -14.12
CA ALA A 67 4.97 -12.76 -15.26
C ALA A 67 5.58 -12.33 -16.60
N GLN A 68 5.97 -11.07 -16.71
CA GLN A 68 6.53 -10.54 -17.95
C GLN A 68 7.96 -11.04 -18.19
N SER A 69 8.74 -11.23 -17.12
CA SER A 69 10.09 -11.82 -17.24
C SER A 69 10.02 -13.23 -17.81
N ARG A 70 9.08 -14.03 -17.33
CA ARG A 70 8.87 -15.40 -17.83
C ARG A 70 8.42 -15.41 -19.27
N ALA A 71 7.58 -14.43 -19.67
CA ALA A 71 7.18 -14.27 -21.07
C ALA A 71 8.38 -13.99 -21.98
N ASN A 72 9.45 -13.40 -21.43
CA ASN A 72 10.69 -13.12 -22.15
C ASN A 72 11.78 -14.17 -21.88
N GLY A 73 11.44 -15.28 -21.24
CA GLY A 73 12.35 -16.41 -21.05
C GLY A 73 13.26 -16.34 -19.85
N MET A 74 12.96 -15.50 -18.85
CA MET A 74 13.71 -15.39 -17.60
C MET A 74 12.81 -15.58 -16.39
N THR A 75 13.36 -16.10 -15.29
CA THR A 75 12.67 -16.06 -14.00
C THR A 75 12.92 -14.70 -13.35
N TYR A 76 12.08 -14.35 -12.36
CA TYR A 76 12.24 -13.11 -11.62
C TYR A 76 13.63 -13.00 -10.97
N SER A 77 14.08 -14.08 -10.35
CA SER A 77 15.41 -14.10 -9.68
C SER A 77 16.55 -13.84 -10.66
N GLN A 78 16.50 -14.47 -11.83
CA GLN A 78 17.51 -14.27 -12.87
C GLN A 78 17.47 -12.83 -13.40
N PHE A 79 16.29 -12.30 -13.61
CA PHE A 79 16.09 -10.93 -14.08
C PHE A 79 16.71 -9.91 -13.13
N ILE A 80 16.38 -10.02 -11.84
CA ILE A 80 16.89 -9.10 -10.80
C ILE A 80 18.41 -9.24 -10.66
N ALA A 81 18.92 -10.48 -10.66
CA ALA A 81 20.36 -10.72 -10.58
C ALA A 81 21.09 -10.12 -11.79
N GLY A 82 20.50 -10.26 -12.98
CA GLY A 82 21.06 -9.69 -14.21
C GLY A 82 21.13 -8.17 -14.19
N LEU A 83 20.06 -7.53 -13.71
CA LEU A 83 20.04 -6.07 -13.56
C LEU A 83 21.09 -5.58 -12.58
N LYS A 84 21.28 -6.29 -11.46
CA LYS A 84 22.32 -5.94 -10.49
C LYS A 84 23.71 -6.04 -11.08
N LYS A 85 23.99 -7.10 -11.83
CA LYS A 85 25.28 -7.31 -12.49
C LYS A 85 25.55 -6.27 -13.57
N ALA A 86 24.49 -5.81 -14.25
CA ALA A 86 24.59 -4.77 -15.26
C ALA A 86 24.62 -3.36 -14.66
N ASN A 87 24.56 -3.23 -13.34
CA ASN A 87 24.52 -1.95 -12.60
C ASN A 87 23.33 -1.08 -12.98
N ILE A 88 22.20 -1.72 -13.30
CA ILE A 88 20.96 -1.02 -13.63
C ILE A 88 20.12 -0.90 -12.36
N VAL A 89 19.80 0.33 -11.97
CA VAL A 89 19.00 0.63 -10.78
C VAL A 89 17.65 1.17 -11.23
N VAL A 90 16.63 0.33 -11.13
CA VAL A 90 15.24 0.69 -11.45
C VAL A 90 14.34 0.19 -10.34
N ASP A 91 13.42 1.02 -9.90
CA ASP A 91 12.44 0.71 -8.86
C ASP A 91 11.47 -0.37 -9.35
N ARG A 92 11.08 -1.27 -8.47
CA ARG A 92 10.11 -2.33 -8.79
C ARG A 92 8.76 -1.80 -9.24
N ARG A 93 8.32 -0.70 -8.68
CA ARG A 93 7.07 -0.05 -9.09
C ARG A 93 7.13 0.36 -10.57
N VAL A 94 8.22 1.00 -10.96
CA VAL A 94 8.45 1.44 -12.34
C VAL A 94 8.54 0.22 -13.28
N MET A 95 9.28 -0.81 -12.88
CA MET A 95 9.41 -2.03 -13.67
C MET A 95 8.07 -2.75 -13.87
N ALA A 96 7.24 -2.78 -12.82
CA ALA A 96 5.92 -3.38 -12.92
C ALA A 96 5.01 -2.59 -13.86
N ASP A 97 5.10 -1.28 -13.85
CA ASP A 97 4.36 -0.40 -14.75
C ASP A 97 4.76 -0.66 -16.21
N LEU A 98 6.06 -0.74 -16.47
CA LEU A 98 6.58 -1.05 -17.80
C LEU A 98 6.15 -2.45 -18.26
N ALA A 99 6.13 -3.42 -17.34
CA ALA A 99 5.73 -4.78 -17.66
C ALA A 99 4.28 -4.89 -18.15
N VAL A 100 3.42 -4.00 -17.66
CA VAL A 100 2.00 -4.00 -18.02
C VAL A 100 1.70 -3.06 -19.18
N HIS A 101 2.25 -1.86 -19.18
CA HIS A 101 1.88 -0.78 -20.08
C HIS A 101 2.88 -0.53 -21.21
N ASP A 102 4.13 -0.91 -21.04
CA ASP A 102 5.18 -0.71 -22.05
C ASP A 102 6.05 -1.95 -22.15
N LYS A 103 5.51 -3.00 -22.72
CA LYS A 103 6.20 -4.29 -22.87
C LYS A 103 7.51 -4.19 -23.67
N PRO A 104 7.60 -3.41 -24.77
CA PRO A 104 8.88 -3.25 -25.45
C PRO A 104 10.01 -2.68 -24.59
N ALA A 105 9.71 -1.68 -23.75
CA ALA A 105 10.68 -1.12 -22.82
C ALA A 105 11.12 -2.16 -21.79
N PHE A 106 10.20 -2.97 -21.29
CA PHE A 106 10.51 -4.06 -20.37
C PHE A 106 11.39 -5.11 -21.05
N ALA A 107 11.09 -5.45 -22.28
CA ALA A 107 11.90 -6.39 -23.06
C ALA A 107 13.34 -5.90 -23.24
N ALA A 108 13.53 -4.59 -23.40
CA ALA A 108 14.85 -3.98 -23.45
C ALA A 108 15.62 -4.19 -22.13
N LEU A 109 14.94 -4.05 -20.99
CA LEU A 109 15.53 -4.34 -19.68
C LEU A 109 15.90 -5.81 -19.55
N VAL A 110 15.08 -6.72 -20.05
CA VAL A 110 15.37 -8.16 -20.04
C VAL A 110 16.61 -8.45 -20.85
N THR A 111 16.75 -7.83 -22.03
CA THR A 111 17.94 -7.97 -22.87
C THR A 111 19.19 -7.54 -22.13
N GLN A 112 19.13 -6.40 -21.44
CA GLN A 112 20.26 -5.90 -20.66
C GLN A 112 20.58 -6.82 -19.47
N ALA A 113 19.55 -7.37 -18.83
CA ALA A 113 19.72 -8.32 -17.73
C ALA A 113 20.41 -9.60 -18.20
N LYS A 114 20.01 -10.11 -19.37
CA LYS A 114 20.65 -11.29 -19.99
C LYS A 114 22.11 -11.01 -20.29
N ALA A 115 22.41 -9.85 -20.83
CA ALA A 115 23.77 -9.43 -21.09
C ALA A 115 24.60 -9.36 -19.81
N GLY A 116 24.03 -8.85 -18.72
CA GLY A 116 24.67 -8.79 -17.42
C GLY A 116 24.99 -10.17 -16.83
N LEU A 117 24.17 -11.18 -17.12
CA LEU A 117 24.40 -12.56 -16.69
C LEU A 117 25.34 -13.32 -17.62
N GLY A 118 25.67 -12.78 -18.79
CA GLY A 118 26.49 -13.47 -19.79
C GLY A 118 25.75 -14.58 -20.53
N VAL A 119 24.43 -14.44 -20.60
CA VAL A 119 23.57 -15.45 -21.26
C VAL A 119 23.07 -14.94 -22.62
#